data_80b4520aeb39b75eb3f4e54c914a35d9
#
_entry.id   80b4520aeb39b75eb3f4e54c914a35d9
#
_cell.length_a   1.000
_cell.length_b   1.000
_cell.length_c   1.000
_cell.angle_alpha   90.00
_cell.angle_beta   90.00
_cell.angle_gamma   90.00
#
_symmetry.space_group_name_H-M   'P 1'
#
loop_
_entity.id
_entity.type
_entity.pdbx_description
1 polymer ?
#
loop_
_entity_poly.entity_id
_entity_poly.type
_entity_poly.pdbx_seq_one_letter_code
_entity_poly.pdbx_strand_id
1 'polypeptide(L)'
;MTTLAVGIAGIGGRGRSFTSAIAAHEHAHLHAICDVDPDALVAATEELGIEHAYEDVETMLASADLDVLVVATPMPYHVDHSIEALERDVHVLCEVPAGVSIEECKDLVAAASDSAATYAMAENYVYHRPNQLVTRLVKEGFFGEVYYAEAEYIHELKELNEITRWRRTWQTGVDGNTYPTHSLGPVLQWFGGDRIERVTCAGSGHHYRDPRGELYEQQDTTVTLGETASGRLVKLRLDMLSERPHAANNYQLQGSEGAYESARGPDEQDKVWLDAFESAGSSGEYTWRHLEEFTEYLPERWQDPSDAVQEAGHGGSDFIMTTEYLGAIAGGDPPPIGVHEAMDMTLPGLVSQASIADGAAWHPVPDSREWG
;
A
#
# COMPACT_ATOMS: atom_id res chain seq x y z
N MET A 1 -28.04 10.08 -6.43
CA MET A 1 -26.65 10.51 -6.18
C MET A 1 -26.07 10.95 -7.50
N THR A 2 -25.26 12.00 -7.54
CA THR A 2 -24.49 12.38 -8.73
C THR A 2 -23.43 11.32 -9.00
N THR A 3 -23.21 10.96 -10.25
CA THR A 3 -22.17 9.99 -10.63
C THR A 3 -20.81 10.70 -10.60
N LEU A 4 -19.84 10.16 -9.90
CA LEU A 4 -18.50 10.72 -9.77
C LEU A 4 -17.74 10.65 -11.10
N ALA A 5 -17.21 11.76 -11.56
CA ALA A 5 -16.32 11.86 -12.71
C ALA A 5 -14.88 11.60 -12.25
N VAL A 6 -14.28 10.48 -12.69
CA VAL A 6 -12.94 10.04 -12.25
C VAL A 6 -11.92 10.31 -13.33
N GLY A 7 -10.82 10.99 -12.98
CA GLY A 7 -9.62 11.12 -13.79
C GLY A 7 -8.53 10.16 -13.33
N ILE A 8 -7.68 9.67 -14.25
CA ILE A 8 -6.50 8.88 -13.92
C ILE A 8 -5.24 9.56 -14.47
N ALA A 9 -4.30 9.89 -13.60
CA ALA A 9 -2.96 10.35 -13.95
C ALA A 9 -1.97 9.16 -13.91
N GLY A 10 -1.26 8.90 -15.02
CA GLY A 10 -0.35 7.76 -15.18
C GLY A 10 -1.06 6.51 -15.72
N ILE A 11 -1.82 6.66 -16.83
CA ILE A 11 -2.62 5.58 -17.42
C ILE A 11 -1.77 4.51 -18.14
N GLY A 12 -0.54 4.82 -18.54
CA GLY A 12 0.33 3.90 -19.29
C GLY A 12 0.82 2.69 -18.51
N GLY A 13 0.67 2.68 -17.20
CA GLY A 13 1.14 1.60 -16.32
C GLY A 13 0.10 1.20 -15.27
N ARG A 14 0.44 1.46 -14.02
CA ARG A 14 -0.35 1.07 -12.85
C ARG A 14 -1.78 1.65 -12.85
N GLY A 15 -1.98 2.84 -13.43
CA GLY A 15 -3.31 3.46 -13.55
C GLY A 15 -4.37 2.57 -14.22
N ARG A 16 -3.97 1.66 -15.11
CA ARG A 16 -4.91 0.71 -15.76
C ARG A 16 -5.59 -0.25 -14.78
N SER A 17 -4.96 -0.55 -13.66
CA SER A 17 -5.52 -1.46 -12.65
C SER A 17 -6.78 -0.92 -11.98
N PHE A 18 -7.03 0.39 -12.06
CA PHE A 18 -8.21 1.03 -11.46
C PHE A 18 -9.43 1.04 -12.40
N THR A 19 -9.22 0.89 -13.71
CA THR A 19 -10.27 1.11 -14.72
C THR A 19 -11.45 0.16 -14.59
N SER A 20 -11.21 -1.12 -14.31
CA SER A 20 -12.28 -2.12 -14.17
C SER A 20 -13.18 -1.86 -12.96
N ALA A 21 -12.60 -1.43 -11.84
CA ALA A 21 -13.33 -1.09 -10.63
C ALA A 21 -14.18 0.19 -10.82
N ILE A 22 -13.60 1.21 -11.47
CA ILE A 22 -14.32 2.45 -11.81
C ILE A 22 -15.50 2.13 -12.74
N ALA A 23 -15.29 1.33 -13.78
CA ALA A 23 -16.32 0.96 -14.74
C ALA A 23 -17.46 0.11 -14.13
N ALA A 24 -17.16 -0.68 -13.12
CA ALA A 24 -18.15 -1.51 -12.42
C ALA A 24 -18.91 -0.77 -11.31
N HIS A 25 -18.44 0.40 -10.89
CA HIS A 25 -19.04 1.13 -9.77
C HIS A 25 -20.28 1.90 -10.21
N GLU A 26 -21.42 1.70 -9.53
CA GLU A 26 -22.72 2.29 -9.92
C GLU A 26 -22.78 3.83 -9.84
N HIS A 27 -21.88 4.44 -9.06
CA HIS A 27 -21.82 5.88 -8.82
C HIS A 27 -20.52 6.52 -9.31
N ALA A 28 -19.78 5.88 -10.24
CA ALA A 28 -18.58 6.46 -10.83
C ALA A 28 -18.46 6.12 -12.32
N HIS A 29 -17.71 6.94 -13.03
CA HIS A 29 -17.31 6.65 -14.41
C HIS A 29 -15.94 7.23 -14.69
N LEU A 30 -15.16 6.55 -15.53
CA LEU A 30 -13.89 7.09 -16.02
C LEU A 30 -14.19 8.21 -17.01
N HIS A 31 -13.81 9.44 -16.66
CA HIS A 31 -14.09 10.63 -17.43
C HIS A 31 -12.87 11.12 -18.22
N ALA A 32 -11.69 11.09 -17.60
CA ALA A 32 -10.46 11.60 -18.22
C ALA A 32 -9.24 10.72 -17.89
N ILE A 33 -8.26 10.74 -18.78
CA ILE A 33 -6.98 10.05 -18.60
C ILE A 33 -5.81 11.00 -18.91
N CYS A 34 -4.68 10.79 -18.24
CA CYS A 34 -3.47 11.56 -18.45
C CYS A 34 -2.22 10.65 -18.44
N ASP A 35 -1.33 10.88 -19.39
CA ASP A 35 0.02 10.30 -19.37
C ASP A 35 0.98 11.17 -20.20
N VAL A 36 2.24 11.27 -19.76
CA VAL A 36 3.29 11.99 -20.49
C VAL A 36 3.81 11.21 -21.69
N ASP A 37 3.53 9.92 -21.78
CA ASP A 37 3.85 9.06 -22.92
C ASP A 37 2.70 9.11 -23.93
N PRO A 38 2.87 9.75 -25.10
CA PRO A 38 1.80 9.90 -26.09
C PRO A 38 1.37 8.55 -26.69
N ASP A 39 2.26 7.56 -26.78
CA ASP A 39 1.91 6.25 -27.32
C ASP A 39 1.03 5.47 -26.31
N ALA A 40 1.36 5.55 -25.02
CA ALA A 40 0.54 4.98 -23.95
C ALA A 40 -0.83 5.65 -23.89
N LEU A 41 -0.87 6.98 -24.03
CA LEU A 41 -2.11 7.76 -24.02
C LEU A 41 -3.03 7.39 -25.19
N VAL A 42 -2.50 7.30 -26.40
CA VAL A 42 -3.27 6.88 -27.60
C VAL A 42 -3.82 5.47 -27.41
N ALA A 43 -3.00 4.52 -26.98
CA ALA A 43 -3.42 3.14 -26.75
C ALA A 43 -4.54 3.04 -25.70
N ALA A 44 -4.43 3.81 -24.60
CA ALA A 44 -5.45 3.84 -23.57
C ALA A 44 -6.76 4.49 -24.05
N THR A 45 -6.66 5.56 -24.83
CA THR A 45 -7.80 6.26 -25.43
C THR A 45 -8.62 5.32 -26.33
N GLU A 46 -7.93 4.57 -27.19
CA GLU A 46 -8.59 3.61 -28.11
C GLU A 46 -9.22 2.44 -27.35
N GLU A 47 -8.50 1.86 -26.37
CA GLU A 47 -8.95 0.71 -25.60
C GLU A 47 -10.14 1.03 -24.69
N LEU A 48 -10.09 2.18 -24.00
CA LEU A 48 -11.08 2.56 -22.99
C LEU A 48 -12.23 3.40 -23.57
N GLY A 49 -12.10 3.89 -24.82
CA GLY A 49 -13.09 4.72 -25.46
C GLY A 49 -13.26 6.10 -24.79
N ILE A 50 -12.20 6.65 -24.20
CA ILE A 50 -12.21 7.94 -23.50
C ILE A 50 -11.86 9.07 -24.46
N GLU A 51 -12.69 10.12 -24.47
CA GLU A 51 -12.46 11.30 -25.35
C GLU A 51 -11.54 12.35 -24.68
N HIS A 52 -11.53 12.42 -23.36
CA HIS A 52 -10.76 13.40 -22.58
C HIS A 52 -9.39 12.83 -22.19
N ALA A 53 -8.38 13.10 -23.03
CA ALA A 53 -7.03 12.64 -22.87
C ALA A 53 -6.04 13.82 -22.83
N TYR A 54 -5.14 13.82 -21.87
CA TYR A 54 -4.23 14.94 -21.57
C TYR A 54 -2.79 14.47 -21.41
N GLU A 55 -1.83 15.31 -21.77
CA GLU A 55 -0.40 15.02 -21.62
C GLU A 55 0.16 15.45 -20.24
N ASP A 56 -0.57 16.29 -19.49
CA ASP A 56 -0.21 16.76 -18.17
C ASP A 56 -1.41 16.88 -17.23
N VAL A 57 -1.15 16.75 -15.92
CA VAL A 57 -2.18 16.73 -14.87
C VAL A 57 -2.81 18.09 -14.67
N GLU A 58 -2.03 19.18 -14.74
CA GLU A 58 -2.53 20.56 -14.57
C GLU A 58 -3.60 20.88 -15.62
N THR A 59 -3.31 20.57 -16.89
CA THR A 59 -4.26 20.77 -18.00
C THR A 59 -5.51 19.91 -17.83
N MET A 60 -5.35 18.66 -17.39
CA MET A 60 -6.49 17.77 -17.11
C MET A 60 -7.38 18.35 -16.01
N LEU A 61 -6.82 18.73 -14.87
CA LEU A 61 -7.57 19.32 -13.74
C LEU A 61 -8.22 20.68 -14.09
N ALA A 62 -7.60 21.46 -14.98
CA ALA A 62 -8.15 22.74 -15.41
C ALA A 62 -9.28 22.61 -16.45
N SER A 63 -9.35 21.50 -17.19
CA SER A 63 -10.22 21.35 -18.36
C SER A 63 -11.30 20.29 -18.19
N ALA A 64 -11.08 19.28 -17.38
CA ALA A 64 -12.03 18.24 -17.06
C ALA A 64 -12.72 18.56 -15.71
N ASP A 65 -14.04 18.45 -15.67
CA ASP A 65 -14.81 18.61 -14.44
C ASP A 65 -14.77 17.29 -13.66
N LEU A 66 -13.75 17.14 -12.79
CA LEU A 66 -13.47 15.91 -12.05
C LEU A 66 -13.95 16.01 -10.61
N ASP A 67 -14.54 14.94 -10.11
CA ASP A 67 -14.81 14.73 -8.68
C ASP A 67 -13.64 13.99 -7.98
N VAL A 68 -12.95 13.09 -8.71
CA VAL A 68 -11.88 12.24 -8.17
C VAL A 68 -10.70 12.18 -9.13
N LEU A 69 -9.48 12.30 -8.61
CA LEU A 69 -8.24 12.01 -9.32
C LEU A 69 -7.58 10.75 -8.73
N VAL A 70 -7.34 9.74 -9.56
CA VAL A 70 -6.44 8.64 -9.24
C VAL A 70 -5.02 9.04 -9.66
N VAL A 71 -4.09 9.10 -8.70
CA VAL A 71 -2.68 9.41 -8.94
C VAL A 71 -1.90 8.10 -8.99
N ALA A 72 -1.50 7.68 -10.18
CA ALA A 72 -0.71 6.48 -10.46
C ALA A 72 0.57 6.81 -11.26
N THR A 73 1.05 8.02 -11.13
CA THR A 73 2.31 8.53 -11.69
C THR A 73 3.53 7.96 -10.95
N PRO A 74 4.77 8.20 -11.39
CA PRO A 74 5.95 7.86 -10.60
C PRO A 74 5.95 8.51 -9.21
N MET A 75 6.43 7.78 -8.20
CA MET A 75 6.42 8.18 -6.77
C MET A 75 6.82 9.63 -6.49
N PRO A 76 7.85 10.22 -7.16
CA PRO A 76 8.25 11.61 -6.89
C PRO A 76 7.21 12.68 -7.27
N TYR A 77 6.16 12.30 -7.99
CA TYR A 77 5.10 13.22 -8.43
C TYR A 77 3.79 13.00 -7.67
N HIS A 78 3.74 12.04 -6.73
CA HIS A 78 2.51 11.73 -6.00
C HIS A 78 1.99 12.93 -5.23
N VAL A 79 2.88 13.60 -4.50
CA VAL A 79 2.51 14.74 -3.65
C VAL A 79 2.09 15.94 -4.50
N ASP A 80 2.87 16.33 -5.50
CA ASP A 80 2.56 17.48 -6.35
C ASP A 80 1.19 17.33 -7.02
N HIS A 81 0.92 16.18 -7.65
CA HIS A 81 -0.37 15.94 -8.32
C HIS A 81 -1.53 15.82 -7.34
N SER A 82 -1.28 15.29 -6.14
CA SER A 82 -2.30 15.20 -5.09
C SER A 82 -2.68 16.59 -4.57
N ILE A 83 -1.69 17.45 -4.32
CA ILE A 83 -1.92 18.84 -3.88
C ILE A 83 -2.68 19.62 -4.95
N GLU A 84 -2.27 19.50 -6.22
CA GLU A 84 -2.98 20.18 -7.32
C GLU A 84 -4.46 19.81 -7.39
N ALA A 85 -4.81 18.55 -7.13
CA ALA A 85 -6.20 18.11 -7.10
C ALA A 85 -6.93 18.63 -5.85
N LEU A 86 -6.32 18.51 -4.67
CA LEU A 86 -6.90 18.97 -3.40
C LEU A 86 -7.17 20.48 -3.39
N GLU A 87 -6.27 21.31 -3.96
CA GLU A 87 -6.46 22.75 -4.10
C GLU A 87 -7.67 23.14 -5.00
N ARG A 88 -8.18 22.18 -5.76
CA ARG A 88 -9.38 22.33 -6.62
C ARG A 88 -10.61 21.60 -6.06
N ASP A 89 -10.53 21.18 -4.80
CA ASP A 89 -11.56 20.37 -4.14
C ASP A 89 -11.89 19.06 -4.89
N VAL A 90 -10.91 18.47 -5.58
CA VAL A 90 -10.99 17.15 -6.21
C VAL A 90 -10.44 16.09 -5.25
N HIS A 91 -11.24 15.06 -4.97
CA HIS A 91 -10.82 13.95 -4.13
C HIS A 91 -9.66 13.15 -4.73
N VAL A 92 -8.75 12.63 -3.92
CA VAL A 92 -7.55 11.94 -4.38
C VAL A 92 -7.50 10.50 -3.89
N LEU A 93 -7.25 9.57 -4.82
CA LEU A 93 -6.78 8.22 -4.53
C LEU A 93 -5.36 8.06 -5.10
N CYS A 94 -4.35 8.07 -4.24
CA CYS A 94 -2.94 8.08 -4.65
C CYS A 94 -2.28 6.71 -4.43
N GLU A 95 -1.51 6.25 -5.41
CA GLU A 95 -0.63 5.08 -5.30
C GLU A 95 0.43 5.25 -4.20
N VAL A 96 0.97 4.13 -3.77
CA VAL A 96 1.94 4.03 -2.69
C VAL A 96 3.38 4.28 -3.16
N PRO A 97 4.23 4.83 -2.26
CA PRO A 97 3.95 5.49 -0.99
C PRO A 97 3.37 6.89 -1.20
N ALA A 98 2.83 7.51 -0.15
CA ALA A 98 2.22 8.83 -0.24
C ALA A 98 3.18 9.93 -0.71
N GLY A 99 4.46 9.86 -0.30
CA GLY A 99 5.50 10.81 -0.69
C GLY A 99 6.90 10.22 -0.54
N VAL A 100 7.92 10.91 -1.02
CA VAL A 100 9.32 10.48 -1.02
C VAL A 100 10.23 11.29 -0.09
N SER A 101 9.68 12.29 0.59
CA SER A 101 10.35 13.06 1.65
C SER A 101 9.38 13.47 2.76
N ILE A 102 9.92 13.74 3.96
CA ILE A 102 9.11 14.21 5.10
C ILE A 102 8.50 15.58 4.80
N GLU A 103 9.21 16.43 4.07
CA GLU A 103 8.74 17.78 3.70
C GLU A 103 7.51 17.70 2.79
N GLU A 104 7.58 16.92 1.71
CA GLU A 104 6.43 16.67 0.82
C GLU A 104 5.25 16.09 1.59
N CYS A 105 5.48 15.15 2.52
CA CYS A 105 4.44 14.61 3.36
C CYS A 105 3.74 15.66 4.23
N LYS A 106 4.49 16.65 4.76
CA LYS A 106 3.90 17.79 5.50
C LYS A 106 3.03 18.65 4.59
N ASP A 107 3.55 18.98 3.40
CA ASP A 107 2.81 19.80 2.44
C ASP A 107 1.51 19.12 2.02
N LEU A 108 1.54 17.80 1.81
CA LEU A 108 0.35 17.00 1.51
C LEU A 108 -0.67 17.01 2.66
N VAL A 109 -0.23 16.84 3.90
CA VAL A 109 -1.12 16.89 5.08
C VAL A 109 -1.76 18.26 5.21
N ALA A 110 -1.00 19.34 4.99
CA ALA A 110 -1.54 20.70 5.02
C ALA A 110 -2.60 20.89 3.92
N ALA A 111 -2.30 20.50 2.68
CA ALA A 111 -3.24 20.62 1.56
C ALA A 111 -4.52 19.79 1.80
N ALA A 112 -4.39 18.58 2.34
CA ALA A 112 -5.55 17.75 2.67
C ALA A 112 -6.40 18.33 3.81
N SER A 113 -5.78 19.06 4.75
CA SER A 113 -6.50 19.75 5.84
C SER A 113 -7.24 20.99 5.35
N ASP A 114 -6.70 21.69 4.35
CA ASP A 114 -7.26 22.95 3.82
C ASP A 114 -8.34 22.71 2.76
N SER A 115 -8.41 21.50 2.17
CA SER A 115 -9.34 21.14 1.11
C SER A 115 -10.69 20.66 1.65
N ALA A 116 -11.77 20.92 0.89
CA ALA A 116 -13.07 20.27 1.11
C ALA A 116 -13.10 18.81 0.61
N ALA A 117 -12.16 18.44 -0.27
CA ALA A 117 -11.97 17.08 -0.74
C ALA A 117 -11.12 16.24 0.22
N THR A 118 -11.04 14.95 -0.01
CA THR A 118 -10.30 14.01 0.83
C THR A 118 -9.13 13.38 0.04
N TYR A 119 -8.05 13.09 0.76
CA TYR A 119 -6.95 12.26 0.28
C TYR A 119 -7.07 10.84 0.81
N ALA A 120 -6.79 9.85 -0.04
CA ALA A 120 -6.60 8.46 0.37
C ALA A 120 -5.39 7.84 -0.34
N MET A 121 -4.75 6.88 0.33
CA MET A 121 -3.69 6.08 -0.26
C MET A 121 -4.19 4.71 -0.70
N ALA A 122 -3.81 4.30 -1.91
CA ALA A 122 -4.20 3.05 -2.54
C ALA A 122 -3.37 1.86 -2.05
N GLU A 123 -3.37 1.62 -0.72
CA GLU A 123 -2.65 0.48 -0.13
C GLU A 123 -3.48 -0.80 -0.27
N ASN A 124 -3.32 -1.47 -1.39
CA ASN A 124 -4.10 -2.63 -1.80
C ASN A 124 -3.83 -3.91 -0.98
N TYR A 125 -2.67 -4.05 -0.32
CA TYR A 125 -2.36 -5.23 0.49
C TYR A 125 -3.20 -5.32 1.77
N VAL A 126 -3.73 -4.20 2.25
CA VAL A 126 -4.76 -4.19 3.31
C VAL A 126 -5.98 -5.01 2.88
N TYR A 127 -6.28 -5.02 1.59
CA TYR A 127 -7.47 -5.68 1.01
C TYR A 127 -7.22 -7.10 0.51
N HIS A 128 -5.98 -7.61 0.55
CA HIS A 128 -5.71 -9.01 0.22
C HIS A 128 -6.55 -9.95 1.08
N ARG A 129 -7.12 -10.97 0.46
CA ARG A 129 -8.07 -11.89 1.10
C ARG A 129 -7.52 -12.52 2.39
N PRO A 130 -6.29 -13.06 2.46
CA PRO A 130 -5.74 -13.56 3.72
C PRO A 130 -5.58 -12.47 4.77
N ASN A 131 -5.10 -11.28 4.39
CA ASN A 131 -4.92 -10.16 5.32
C ASN A 131 -6.26 -9.68 5.89
N GLN A 132 -7.32 -9.65 5.09
CA GLN A 132 -8.68 -9.34 5.54
C GLN A 132 -9.21 -10.41 6.51
N LEU A 133 -8.91 -11.68 6.26
CA LEU A 133 -9.29 -12.75 7.17
C LEU A 133 -8.58 -12.62 8.53
N VAL A 134 -7.27 -12.42 8.53
CA VAL A 134 -6.50 -12.17 9.77
C VAL A 134 -7.03 -10.95 10.50
N THR A 135 -7.34 -9.84 9.77
CA THR A 135 -7.95 -8.63 10.37
C THR A 135 -9.26 -8.95 11.09
N ARG A 136 -10.10 -9.81 10.50
CA ARG A 136 -11.36 -10.23 11.13
C ARG A 136 -11.12 -11.09 12.37
N LEU A 137 -10.23 -12.08 12.29
CA LEU A 137 -9.91 -12.93 13.44
C LEU A 137 -9.32 -12.14 14.61
N VAL A 138 -8.52 -11.10 14.33
CA VAL A 138 -8.03 -10.16 15.35
C VAL A 138 -9.20 -9.36 15.97
N LYS A 139 -10.11 -8.83 15.14
CA LYS A 139 -11.28 -8.07 15.61
C LYS A 139 -12.26 -8.91 16.43
N GLU A 140 -12.38 -10.20 16.14
CA GLU A 140 -13.15 -11.15 16.96
C GLU A 140 -12.45 -11.49 18.30
N GLY A 141 -11.20 -11.03 18.49
CA GLY A 141 -10.44 -11.24 19.72
C GLY A 141 -9.70 -12.57 19.79
N PHE A 142 -9.67 -13.39 18.74
CA PHE A 142 -9.07 -14.72 18.78
C PHE A 142 -7.55 -14.72 18.94
N PHE A 143 -6.88 -13.60 18.70
CA PHE A 143 -5.45 -13.44 18.94
C PHE A 143 -5.11 -12.98 20.36
N GLY A 144 -6.13 -12.59 21.17
CA GLY A 144 -5.90 -11.93 22.44
C GLY A 144 -5.21 -10.57 22.24
N GLU A 145 -4.23 -10.25 23.11
CA GLU A 145 -3.41 -9.05 22.96
C GLU A 145 -2.33 -9.29 21.88
N VAL A 146 -2.43 -8.61 20.74
CA VAL A 146 -1.38 -8.63 19.69
C VAL A 146 -0.25 -7.70 20.10
N TYR A 147 1.00 -8.18 20.01
CA TYR A 147 2.18 -7.44 20.51
C TYR A 147 3.39 -7.49 19.58
N TYR A 148 3.39 -8.37 18.57
CA TYR A 148 4.51 -8.53 17.64
C TYR A 148 4.01 -8.85 16.24
N ALA A 149 4.67 -8.27 15.22
CA ALA A 149 4.47 -8.65 13.82
C ALA A 149 5.78 -8.61 13.03
N GLU A 150 5.87 -9.47 12.01
CA GLU A 150 6.86 -9.37 10.94
C GLU A 150 6.17 -9.17 9.62
N ALA A 151 6.79 -8.36 8.75
CA ALA A 151 6.37 -8.25 7.37
C ALA A 151 7.58 -8.09 6.45
N GLU A 152 7.50 -8.68 5.27
CA GLU A 152 8.56 -8.66 4.27
C GLU A 152 7.98 -8.21 2.93
N TYR A 153 8.70 -7.35 2.21
CA TYR A 153 8.49 -7.10 0.79
C TYR A 153 9.73 -7.55 0.02
N ILE A 154 9.59 -8.63 -0.74
CA ILE A 154 10.68 -9.28 -1.45
C ILE A 154 10.29 -9.36 -2.93
N HIS A 155 10.77 -8.42 -3.70
CA HIS A 155 10.42 -8.26 -5.09
C HIS A 155 11.63 -7.80 -5.91
N GLU A 156 12.26 -8.69 -6.65
CA GLU A 156 13.37 -8.36 -7.53
C GLU A 156 12.93 -7.37 -8.62
N LEU A 157 13.56 -6.21 -8.71
CA LEU A 157 13.16 -5.09 -9.56
C LEU A 157 14.26 -4.68 -10.56
N LYS A 158 15.36 -5.42 -10.73
CA LYS A 158 16.48 -4.99 -11.57
C LYS A 158 16.07 -4.77 -13.04
N GLU A 159 15.28 -5.70 -13.60
CA GLU A 159 14.76 -5.54 -14.97
C GLU A 159 13.75 -4.37 -15.03
N LEU A 160 12.85 -4.25 -14.06
CA LEU A 160 11.86 -3.19 -14.01
C LEU A 160 12.51 -1.80 -13.88
N ASN A 161 13.63 -1.68 -13.18
CA ASN A 161 14.42 -0.44 -13.11
C ASN A 161 14.94 0.04 -14.47
N GLU A 162 15.17 -0.86 -15.42
CA GLU A 162 15.61 -0.48 -16.77
C GLU A 162 14.42 -0.05 -17.65
N ILE A 163 13.24 -0.58 -17.40
CA ILE A 163 12.00 -0.21 -18.10
C ILE A 163 11.44 1.11 -17.54
N THR A 164 11.34 1.20 -16.22
CA THR A 164 10.81 2.37 -15.49
C THR A 164 11.95 3.06 -14.73
N ARG A 165 12.73 3.87 -15.42
CA ARG A 165 14.03 4.41 -14.95
C ARG A 165 13.94 5.28 -13.69
N TRP A 166 12.81 5.89 -13.39
CA TRP A 166 12.60 6.63 -12.16
C TRP A 166 12.84 5.78 -10.90
N ARG A 167 12.55 4.45 -10.98
CA ARG A 167 12.78 3.50 -9.87
C ARG A 167 14.25 3.40 -9.50
N ARG A 168 15.15 3.54 -10.48
CA ARG A 168 16.60 3.51 -10.27
C ARG A 168 17.08 4.72 -9.45
N THR A 169 16.33 5.81 -9.46
CA THR A 169 16.66 7.03 -8.69
C THR A 169 15.96 7.06 -7.33
N TRP A 170 14.68 6.73 -7.29
CA TRP A 170 13.84 6.98 -6.11
C TRP A 170 13.53 5.74 -5.27
N GLN A 171 13.55 4.56 -5.86
CA GLN A 171 13.23 3.33 -5.16
C GLN A 171 14.48 2.53 -4.81
N THR A 172 15.28 2.14 -5.79
CA THR A 172 16.57 1.45 -5.59
C THR A 172 17.77 2.39 -5.59
N GLY A 173 17.56 3.67 -5.78
CA GLY A 173 18.54 4.76 -5.72
C GLY A 173 18.63 5.45 -4.35
N VAL A 174 17.89 4.96 -3.37
CA VAL A 174 17.89 5.47 -1.99
C VAL A 174 18.08 4.30 -1.03
N ASP A 175 18.94 4.45 -0.02
CA ASP A 175 19.16 3.40 0.99
C ASP A 175 18.12 3.47 2.10
N GLY A 176 17.77 2.33 2.68
CA GLY A 176 16.75 2.20 3.72
C GLY A 176 15.53 1.41 3.27
N ASN A 177 14.44 1.47 4.02
CA ASN A 177 13.17 0.83 3.66
C ASN A 177 12.31 1.80 2.84
N THR A 178 12.59 1.89 1.54
CA THR A 178 11.95 2.85 0.62
C THR A 178 10.52 2.45 0.21
N TYR A 179 10.05 1.25 0.59
CA TYR A 179 8.73 0.74 0.20
C TYR A 179 8.03 0.00 1.36
N PRO A 180 7.73 0.67 2.49
CA PRO A 180 7.22 0.02 3.70
C PRO A 180 5.71 -0.27 3.67
N THR A 181 4.94 0.40 2.80
CA THR A 181 3.49 0.49 2.89
C THR A 181 2.79 -0.85 2.77
N HIS A 182 3.17 -1.68 1.80
CA HIS A 182 2.62 -3.03 1.64
C HIS A 182 2.89 -3.95 2.84
N SER A 183 4.00 -3.70 3.53
CA SER A 183 4.33 -4.43 4.76
C SER A 183 3.56 -3.89 5.97
N LEU A 184 3.51 -2.56 6.13
CA LEU A 184 2.90 -1.90 7.28
C LEU A 184 1.38 -1.85 7.21
N GLY A 185 0.79 -1.70 6.02
CA GLY A 185 -0.65 -1.57 5.88
C GLY A 185 -1.44 -2.64 6.62
N PRO A 186 -1.26 -3.93 6.31
CA PRO A 186 -1.92 -5.01 7.04
C PRO A 186 -1.56 -5.05 8.53
N VAL A 187 -0.27 -4.87 8.87
CA VAL A 187 0.21 -4.94 10.26
C VAL A 187 -0.45 -3.87 11.14
N LEU A 188 -0.54 -2.63 10.66
CA LEU A 188 -1.17 -1.55 11.43
C LEU A 188 -2.68 -1.77 11.59
N GLN A 189 -3.34 -2.38 10.59
CA GLN A 189 -4.75 -2.81 10.75
C GLN A 189 -4.91 -3.89 11.84
N TRP A 190 -3.99 -4.86 11.89
CA TRP A 190 -3.99 -5.89 12.95
C TRP A 190 -3.68 -5.32 14.33
N PHE A 191 -2.95 -4.23 14.39
CA PHE A 191 -2.65 -3.50 15.63
C PHE A 191 -3.74 -2.48 16.01
N GLY A 192 -4.85 -2.45 15.27
CA GLY A 192 -5.99 -1.60 15.59
C GLY A 192 -5.81 -0.12 15.24
N GLY A 193 -4.95 0.17 14.24
CA GLY A 193 -4.64 1.53 13.81
C GLY A 193 -3.58 2.21 14.68
N ASP A 194 -2.69 1.43 15.30
CA ASP A 194 -1.51 1.96 16.00
C ASP A 194 -0.51 2.55 14.99
N ARG A 195 0.44 3.37 15.44
CA ARG A 195 1.47 3.98 14.59
C ARG A 195 2.86 3.62 15.08
N ILE A 196 3.84 3.62 14.18
CA ILE A 196 5.25 3.48 14.53
C ILE A 196 5.75 4.80 15.13
N GLU A 197 6.31 4.75 16.35
CA GLU A 197 6.85 5.92 17.05
C GLU A 197 8.34 6.13 16.82
N ARG A 198 9.09 5.03 16.62
CA ARG A 198 10.51 5.09 16.30
C ARG A 198 10.97 3.87 15.51
N VAL A 199 12.02 4.04 14.72
CA VAL A 199 12.60 2.96 13.91
C VAL A 199 14.12 2.89 14.06
N THR A 200 14.66 1.69 13.82
CA THR A 200 16.08 1.47 13.52
C THR A 200 16.17 0.61 12.26
N CYS A 201 17.14 0.91 11.38
CA CYS A 201 17.31 0.21 10.11
C CYS A 201 18.77 -0.15 9.87
N ALA A 202 19.00 -1.39 9.43
CA ALA A 202 20.32 -1.88 9.04
C ALA A 202 20.23 -2.62 7.70
N GLY A 203 21.31 -2.58 6.92
CA GLY A 203 21.40 -3.20 5.61
C GLY A 203 22.46 -4.31 5.53
N SER A 204 22.32 -5.17 4.51
CA SER A 204 23.22 -6.31 4.26
C SER A 204 24.46 -5.99 3.43
N GLY A 205 24.61 -4.75 2.95
CA GLY A 205 25.62 -4.35 1.97
C GLY A 205 25.15 -4.52 0.52
N HIS A 206 26.07 -4.35 -0.44
CA HIS A 206 25.80 -4.29 -1.88
C HIS A 206 26.47 -5.47 -2.59
N HIS A 207 25.69 -6.40 -3.15
CA HIS A 207 26.19 -7.59 -3.85
C HIS A 207 25.79 -7.61 -5.33
N TYR A 208 24.78 -6.82 -5.70
CA TYR A 208 24.25 -6.74 -7.07
C TYR A 208 24.64 -5.43 -7.76
N ARG A 209 24.71 -5.52 -9.08
CA ARG A 209 25.02 -4.38 -9.95
C ARG A 209 23.97 -4.27 -11.04
N ASP A 210 23.74 -3.05 -11.47
CA ASP A 210 22.89 -2.78 -12.63
C ASP A 210 23.57 -3.24 -13.94
N PRO A 211 22.86 -3.26 -15.08
CA PRO A 211 23.44 -3.68 -16.38
C PRO A 211 24.63 -2.84 -16.86
N ARG A 212 24.86 -1.66 -16.28
CA ARG A 212 26.03 -0.79 -16.55
C ARG A 212 27.23 -1.14 -15.68
N GLY A 213 27.05 -2.03 -14.71
CA GLY A 213 28.07 -2.43 -13.73
C GLY A 213 28.15 -1.52 -12.50
N GLU A 214 27.21 -0.61 -12.32
CA GLU A 214 27.15 0.27 -11.16
C GLU A 214 26.41 -0.40 -9.99
N LEU A 215 26.83 -0.11 -8.76
CA LEU A 215 26.10 -0.52 -7.56
C LEU A 215 24.78 0.26 -7.44
N TYR A 216 23.79 -0.39 -6.85
CA TYR A 216 22.60 0.31 -6.38
C TYR A 216 22.93 1.09 -5.11
N GLU A 217 22.28 2.23 -4.88
CA GLU A 217 22.41 2.97 -3.61
C GLU A 217 21.75 2.20 -2.47
N GLN A 218 20.61 1.56 -2.75
CA GLN A 218 19.95 0.69 -1.79
C GLN A 218 20.80 -0.56 -1.53
N GLN A 219 20.98 -0.90 -0.26
CA GLN A 219 21.53 -2.19 0.12
C GLN A 219 20.58 -3.32 -0.28
N ASP A 220 21.11 -4.50 -0.62
CA ASP A 220 20.32 -5.58 -1.24
C ASP A 220 19.15 -6.01 -0.38
N THR A 221 19.38 -6.14 0.93
CA THR A 221 18.33 -6.36 1.94
C THR A 221 18.48 -5.34 3.05
N THR A 222 17.38 -4.70 3.43
CA THR A 222 17.32 -3.90 4.66
C THR A 222 16.34 -4.51 5.66
N VAL A 223 16.67 -4.40 6.95
CA VAL A 223 15.80 -4.79 8.06
C VAL A 223 15.56 -3.58 8.94
N THR A 224 14.30 -3.22 9.08
CA THR A 224 13.83 -2.15 9.94
C THR A 224 13.09 -2.74 11.13
N LEU A 225 13.47 -2.38 12.35
CA LEU A 225 12.66 -2.60 13.53
C LEU A 225 11.89 -1.30 13.84
N GLY A 226 10.60 -1.44 14.09
CA GLY A 226 9.72 -0.36 14.51
C GLY A 226 9.12 -0.65 15.87
N GLU A 227 9.10 0.33 16.76
CA GLU A 227 8.35 0.29 18.02
C GLU A 227 7.14 1.22 17.86
N THR A 228 5.95 0.69 18.19
CA THR A 228 4.71 1.47 18.07
C THR A 228 4.48 2.34 19.29
N ALA A 229 3.56 3.31 19.17
CA ALA A 229 3.18 4.19 20.25
C ALA A 229 2.60 3.44 21.48
N SER A 230 2.01 2.27 21.27
CA SER A 230 1.55 1.39 22.36
C SER A 230 2.62 0.38 22.85
N GLY A 231 3.85 0.44 22.33
CA GLY A 231 4.98 -0.40 22.76
C GLY A 231 5.04 -1.76 22.07
N ARG A 232 4.33 -1.98 20.97
CA ARG A 232 4.42 -3.19 20.16
C ARG A 232 5.66 -3.16 19.28
N LEU A 233 6.19 -4.33 18.91
CA LEU A 233 7.37 -4.44 18.06
C LEU A 233 7.00 -4.95 16.67
N VAL A 234 7.54 -4.29 15.65
CA VAL A 234 7.40 -4.67 14.24
C VAL A 234 8.78 -4.90 13.63
N LYS A 235 8.94 -5.97 12.86
CA LYS A 235 10.11 -6.22 12.02
C LYS A 235 9.71 -6.16 10.56
N LEU A 236 10.36 -5.30 9.79
CA LEU A 236 10.14 -5.17 8.35
C LEU A 236 11.42 -5.59 7.62
N ARG A 237 11.29 -6.36 6.55
CA ARG A 237 12.36 -6.64 5.62
C ARG A 237 11.99 -6.14 4.23
N LEU A 238 12.86 -5.33 3.65
CA LEU A 238 12.80 -4.94 2.25
C LEU A 238 13.94 -5.59 1.48
N ASP A 239 13.62 -6.21 0.33
CA ASP A 239 14.61 -6.80 -0.57
C ASP A 239 14.11 -6.67 -2.02
N MET A 240 14.70 -5.73 -2.76
CA MET A 240 14.30 -5.43 -4.15
C MET A 240 15.37 -5.83 -5.18
N LEU A 241 16.45 -6.45 -4.74
CA LEU A 241 17.61 -6.72 -5.60
C LEU A 241 18.03 -8.18 -5.64
N SER A 242 17.69 -8.99 -4.63
CA SER A 242 18.15 -10.37 -4.52
C SER A 242 17.49 -11.28 -5.56
N GLU A 243 18.33 -12.09 -6.22
CA GLU A 243 17.86 -13.11 -7.16
C GLU A 243 17.31 -14.32 -6.42
N ARG A 244 15.99 -14.49 -6.46
CA ARG A 244 15.28 -15.59 -5.81
C ARG A 244 13.88 -15.78 -6.43
N PRO A 245 13.21 -16.92 -6.23
CA PRO A 245 11.80 -17.06 -6.58
C PRO A 245 10.98 -15.93 -5.95
N HIS A 246 10.05 -15.43 -6.73
CA HIS A 246 9.19 -14.31 -6.31
C HIS A 246 8.38 -14.68 -5.06
N ALA A 247 8.39 -13.79 -4.09
CA ALA A 247 7.59 -13.88 -2.87
C ALA A 247 7.28 -12.46 -2.41
N ALA A 248 6.29 -11.81 -3.07
CA ALA A 248 6.05 -10.38 -2.91
C ALA A 248 5.95 -9.97 -1.44
N ASN A 249 5.06 -10.60 -0.67
CA ASN A 249 4.88 -10.27 0.75
C ASN A 249 4.79 -11.54 1.60
N ASN A 250 5.41 -11.47 2.77
CA ASN A 250 5.26 -12.46 3.82
C ASN A 250 4.92 -11.74 5.13
N TYR A 251 4.09 -12.37 5.95
CA TYR A 251 3.64 -11.80 7.22
C TYR A 251 3.69 -12.83 8.34
N GLN A 252 3.93 -12.33 9.55
CA GLN A 252 3.74 -13.06 10.79
C GLN A 252 3.06 -12.15 11.80
N LEU A 253 2.15 -12.71 12.61
CA LEU A 253 1.49 -12.00 13.71
C LEU A 253 1.53 -12.87 14.95
N GLN A 254 1.85 -12.26 16.09
CA GLN A 254 1.82 -12.91 17.39
C GLN A 254 0.95 -12.13 18.37
N GLY A 255 -0.02 -12.83 18.91
CA GLY A 255 -0.80 -12.40 20.06
C GLY A 255 -0.64 -13.32 21.25
N SER A 256 -1.28 -12.99 22.38
CA SER A 256 -1.25 -13.80 23.59
C SER A 256 -2.02 -15.11 23.47
N GLU A 257 -2.99 -15.18 22.55
CA GLU A 257 -3.92 -16.31 22.35
C GLU A 257 -3.98 -16.79 20.89
N GLY A 258 -3.10 -16.27 20.02
CA GLY A 258 -3.06 -16.64 18.62
C GLY A 258 -1.77 -16.26 17.91
N ALA A 259 -1.46 -17.00 16.85
CA ALA A 259 -0.33 -16.73 15.97
C ALA A 259 -0.74 -16.97 14.50
N TYR A 260 -0.14 -16.22 13.58
CA TYR A 260 -0.33 -16.35 12.15
C TYR A 260 1.01 -16.34 11.42
N GLU A 261 1.14 -17.17 10.40
CA GLU A 261 2.25 -17.12 9.44
C GLU A 261 1.71 -17.30 8.01
N SER A 262 2.07 -16.39 7.12
CA SER A 262 1.75 -16.52 5.70
C SER A 262 2.58 -17.62 5.03
N ALA A 263 2.07 -18.16 3.93
CA ALA A 263 2.80 -19.05 3.03
C ALA A 263 4.03 -18.35 2.45
N ARG A 264 5.15 -19.09 2.31
CA ARG A 264 6.41 -18.58 1.72
C ARG A 264 6.71 -19.17 0.35
N GLY A 265 5.95 -20.13 -0.09
CA GLY A 265 6.14 -20.80 -1.36
C GLY A 265 4.86 -21.43 -1.91
N PRO A 266 4.86 -21.89 -3.17
CA PRO A 266 3.66 -22.35 -3.84
C PRO A 266 3.05 -23.62 -3.24
N ASP A 267 3.84 -24.40 -2.50
CA ASP A 267 3.40 -25.64 -1.84
C ASP A 267 3.03 -25.42 -0.36
N GLU A 268 3.08 -24.19 0.12
CA GLU A 268 2.71 -23.80 1.49
C GLU A 268 1.34 -23.13 1.50
N GLN A 269 0.72 -23.14 2.68
CA GLN A 269 -0.55 -22.45 2.92
C GLN A 269 -0.39 -21.53 4.14
N ASP A 270 -1.14 -20.46 4.14
CA ASP A 270 -1.28 -19.58 5.30
C ASP A 270 -1.80 -20.39 6.48
N LYS A 271 -1.18 -20.24 7.64
CA LYS A 271 -1.50 -21.02 8.83
C LYS A 271 -1.72 -20.13 10.05
N VAL A 272 -2.61 -20.57 10.90
CA VAL A 272 -2.98 -19.86 12.12
C VAL A 272 -3.09 -20.87 13.28
N TRP A 273 -2.68 -20.42 14.44
CA TRP A 273 -3.00 -21.07 15.71
C TRP A 273 -3.83 -20.11 16.55
N LEU A 274 -4.94 -20.60 17.10
CA LEU A 274 -5.86 -19.81 17.92
C LEU A 274 -6.28 -20.67 19.12
N ASP A 275 -6.01 -20.21 20.35
CA ASP A 275 -6.29 -20.93 21.58
C ASP A 275 -7.79 -21.32 21.70
N ALA A 276 -8.69 -20.41 21.26
CA ALA A 276 -10.13 -20.61 21.30
C ALA A 276 -10.62 -21.85 20.49
N PHE A 277 -9.81 -22.35 19.56
CA PHE A 277 -10.14 -23.50 18.70
C PHE A 277 -9.32 -24.75 19.03
N GLU A 278 -8.51 -24.71 20.09
CA GLU A 278 -7.81 -25.91 20.59
C GLU A 278 -8.78 -26.86 21.28
N SER A 279 -8.58 -28.15 21.06
CA SER A 279 -9.40 -29.18 21.70
C SER A 279 -9.09 -29.26 23.20
N ALA A 280 -10.10 -29.15 24.04
CA ALA A 280 -9.98 -29.35 25.48
C ALA A 280 -9.42 -30.77 25.77
N GLY A 281 -8.19 -30.83 26.30
CA GLY A 281 -7.52 -32.10 26.63
C GLY A 281 -6.38 -32.48 25.72
N SER A 282 -6.00 -31.64 24.74
CA SER A 282 -4.72 -31.78 24.03
C SER A 282 -3.57 -31.61 25.06
N SER A 283 -2.61 -32.53 25.04
CA SER A 283 -1.52 -32.63 26.01
C SER A 283 -0.44 -31.56 25.84
N GLY A 284 -0.82 -30.28 25.60
CA GLY A 284 0.08 -29.14 25.45
C GLY A 284 0.82 -29.07 24.12
N GLU A 285 0.41 -29.83 23.11
CA GLU A 285 0.88 -29.70 21.74
C GLU A 285 -0.06 -28.73 20.98
N TYR A 286 0.42 -27.53 20.71
CA TYR A 286 -0.25 -26.55 19.84
C TYR A 286 -0.19 -27.02 18.40
N THR A 287 -1.28 -26.89 17.65
CA THR A 287 -1.37 -27.35 16.26
C THR A 287 -1.72 -26.21 15.31
N TRP A 288 -0.88 -25.99 14.30
CA TRP A 288 -1.21 -25.08 13.21
C TRP A 288 -2.40 -25.59 12.42
N ARG A 289 -3.33 -24.71 12.13
CA ARG A 289 -4.47 -24.94 11.23
C ARG A 289 -4.28 -24.09 9.96
N HIS A 290 -4.91 -24.49 8.88
CA HIS A 290 -4.93 -23.67 7.67
C HIS A 290 -5.83 -22.45 7.88
N LEU A 291 -5.38 -21.27 7.46
CA LEU A 291 -6.16 -20.04 7.57
C LEU A 291 -7.51 -20.15 6.85
N GLU A 292 -7.55 -20.88 5.71
CA GLU A 292 -8.76 -21.14 4.94
C GLU A 292 -9.86 -21.91 5.69
N GLU A 293 -9.56 -22.52 6.81
CA GLU A 293 -10.59 -23.16 7.66
C GLU A 293 -11.50 -22.15 8.37
N PHE A 294 -11.17 -20.86 8.32
CA PHE A 294 -11.85 -19.76 9.02
C PHE A 294 -12.56 -18.80 8.05
N THR A 295 -12.85 -19.23 6.83
CA THR A 295 -13.43 -18.36 5.79
C THR A 295 -14.80 -17.80 6.11
N GLU A 296 -15.53 -18.37 7.06
CA GLU A 296 -16.79 -17.81 7.58
C GLU A 296 -16.64 -16.42 8.21
N TYR A 297 -15.40 -16.04 8.63
CA TYR A 297 -15.10 -14.71 9.17
C TYR A 297 -14.75 -13.68 8.09
N LEU A 298 -14.57 -14.10 6.83
CA LEU A 298 -14.28 -13.16 5.74
C LEU A 298 -15.42 -12.14 5.57
N PRO A 299 -15.11 -10.90 5.15
CA PRO A 299 -16.12 -10.00 4.63
C PRO A 299 -16.91 -10.63 3.49
N GLU A 300 -18.20 -10.32 3.37
CA GLU A 300 -19.11 -10.90 2.38
C GLU A 300 -18.55 -10.86 0.96
N ARG A 301 -17.92 -9.73 0.57
CA ARG A 301 -17.25 -9.54 -0.72
C ARG A 301 -16.14 -10.55 -1.05
N TRP A 302 -15.57 -11.18 -0.02
CA TRP A 302 -14.54 -12.21 -0.15
C TRP A 302 -15.08 -13.63 0.04
N GLN A 303 -16.30 -13.79 0.54
CA GLN A 303 -16.95 -15.12 0.64
C GLN A 303 -17.44 -15.61 -0.73
N ASP A 304 -17.97 -14.69 -1.55
CA ASP A 304 -18.44 -14.98 -2.92
C ASP A 304 -18.01 -13.85 -3.87
N PRO A 305 -16.71 -13.78 -4.24
CA PRO A 305 -16.19 -12.70 -5.06
C PRO A 305 -16.71 -12.84 -6.50
N SER A 306 -17.17 -11.70 -7.08
CA SER A 306 -17.61 -11.64 -8.47
C SER A 306 -16.47 -11.95 -9.45
N ASP A 307 -16.80 -12.31 -10.70
CA ASP A 307 -15.81 -12.52 -11.76
C ASP A 307 -14.89 -11.31 -11.92
N ALA A 308 -15.43 -10.09 -11.83
CA ALA A 308 -14.66 -8.85 -11.92
C ALA A 308 -13.59 -8.72 -10.80
N VAL A 309 -13.89 -9.18 -9.59
CA VAL A 309 -12.92 -9.24 -8.49
C VAL A 309 -11.86 -10.30 -8.78
N GLN A 310 -12.25 -11.48 -9.27
CA GLN A 310 -11.32 -12.58 -9.51
C GLN A 310 -10.34 -12.30 -10.65
N GLU A 311 -10.76 -11.54 -11.67
CA GLU A 311 -9.95 -11.18 -12.84
C GLU A 311 -9.08 -9.93 -12.59
N ALA A 312 -9.35 -9.17 -11.53
CA ALA A 312 -8.64 -7.93 -11.22
C ALA A 312 -7.22 -8.19 -10.68
N GLY A 313 -6.38 -7.17 -10.79
CA GLY A 313 -4.99 -7.18 -10.33
C GLY A 313 -4.85 -7.51 -8.83
N HIS A 314 -3.70 -8.05 -8.47
CA HIS A 314 -3.35 -8.42 -7.09
C HIS A 314 -4.41 -9.31 -6.41
N GLY A 315 -4.94 -10.30 -7.16
CA GLY A 315 -5.94 -11.22 -6.62
C GLY A 315 -7.26 -10.58 -6.21
N GLY A 316 -7.65 -9.48 -6.86
CA GLY A 316 -8.90 -8.77 -6.63
C GLY A 316 -8.82 -7.61 -5.64
N SER A 317 -7.69 -7.44 -4.95
CA SER A 317 -7.57 -6.38 -3.93
C SER A 317 -7.63 -4.97 -4.52
N ASP A 318 -7.10 -4.76 -5.73
CA ASP A 318 -7.17 -3.48 -6.43
C ASP A 318 -8.62 -3.07 -6.70
N PHE A 319 -9.43 -4.03 -7.11
CA PHE A 319 -10.85 -3.81 -7.39
C PHE A 319 -11.62 -3.44 -6.12
N ILE A 320 -11.45 -4.23 -5.06
CA ILE A 320 -12.15 -4.02 -3.77
C ILE A 320 -11.74 -2.68 -3.16
N MET A 321 -10.45 -2.39 -3.10
CA MET A 321 -9.92 -1.12 -2.60
C MET A 321 -10.54 0.08 -3.33
N THR A 322 -10.51 0.05 -4.66
CA THR A 322 -11.03 1.14 -5.49
C THR A 322 -12.54 1.31 -5.31
N THR A 323 -13.30 0.21 -5.31
CA THR A 323 -14.76 0.29 -5.13
C THR A 323 -15.16 0.76 -3.73
N GLU A 324 -14.41 0.38 -2.68
CA GLU A 324 -14.67 0.90 -1.33
C GLU A 324 -14.36 2.39 -1.20
N TYR A 325 -13.25 2.84 -1.81
CA TYR A 325 -12.92 4.25 -1.82
C TYR A 325 -14.01 5.07 -2.54
N LEU A 326 -14.40 4.67 -3.76
CA LEU A 326 -15.44 5.36 -4.51
C LEU A 326 -16.79 5.34 -3.78
N GLY A 327 -17.11 4.23 -3.12
CA GLY A 327 -18.31 4.11 -2.29
C GLY A 327 -18.30 5.06 -1.10
N ALA A 328 -17.17 5.22 -0.42
CA ALA A 328 -17.01 6.17 0.67
C ALA A 328 -17.22 7.61 0.19
N ILE A 329 -16.58 8.01 -0.91
CA ILE A 329 -16.75 9.36 -1.49
C ILE A 329 -18.20 9.59 -1.91
N ALA A 330 -18.82 8.66 -2.61
CA ALA A 330 -20.23 8.78 -3.04
C ALA A 330 -21.20 8.86 -1.85
N GLY A 331 -20.88 8.22 -0.73
CA GLY A 331 -21.65 8.25 0.52
C GLY A 331 -21.39 9.48 1.38
N GLY A 332 -20.33 10.22 1.14
CA GLY A 332 -19.85 11.32 1.99
C GLY A 332 -19.18 10.82 3.27
N ASP A 333 -18.68 9.58 3.27
CA ASP A 333 -17.95 8.98 4.36
C ASP A 333 -16.42 9.23 4.23
N PRO A 334 -15.66 9.23 5.33
CA PRO A 334 -14.21 9.33 5.26
C PRO A 334 -13.62 8.10 4.54
N PRO A 335 -12.54 8.27 3.75
CA PRO A 335 -11.90 7.16 3.07
C PRO A 335 -11.27 6.19 4.07
N PRO A 336 -11.21 4.88 3.73
CA PRO A 336 -10.68 3.84 4.62
C PRO A 336 -9.21 4.02 5.04
N ILE A 337 -8.39 4.64 4.16
CA ILE A 337 -6.97 4.94 4.41
C ILE A 337 -6.76 6.42 4.05
N GLY A 338 -7.04 7.30 4.99
CA GLY A 338 -6.91 8.73 4.83
C GLY A 338 -5.45 9.21 4.91
N VAL A 339 -5.26 10.53 4.89
CA VAL A 339 -3.93 11.13 4.85
C VAL A 339 -3.06 10.71 6.04
N HIS A 340 -3.61 10.63 7.24
CA HIS A 340 -2.83 10.27 8.43
C HIS A 340 -2.46 8.78 8.46
N GLU A 341 -3.37 7.88 8.07
CA GLU A 341 -3.06 6.46 7.91
C GLU A 341 -2.02 6.23 6.80
N ALA A 342 -2.06 7.02 5.73
CA ALA A 342 -1.03 7.00 4.68
C ALA A 342 0.34 7.44 5.23
N MET A 343 0.38 8.47 6.10
CA MET A 343 1.61 8.90 6.77
C MET A 343 2.13 7.82 7.74
N ASP A 344 1.26 7.17 8.50
CA ASP A 344 1.66 6.08 9.41
C ASP A 344 2.35 4.91 8.67
N MET A 345 2.02 4.70 7.40
CA MET A 345 2.64 3.68 6.54
C MET A 345 3.88 4.20 5.78
N THR A 346 3.97 5.49 5.47
CA THR A 346 5.03 6.08 4.64
C THR A 346 6.22 6.58 5.48
N LEU A 347 5.96 7.32 6.56
CA LEU A 347 6.98 7.99 7.36
C LEU A 347 8.03 7.05 7.98
N PRO A 348 7.66 5.84 8.48
CA PRO A 348 8.66 4.90 9.00
C PRO A 348 9.74 4.54 7.98
N GLY A 349 9.38 4.43 6.70
CA GLY A 349 10.33 4.19 5.61
C GLY A 349 11.25 5.39 5.35
N LEU A 350 10.69 6.59 5.33
CA LEU A 350 11.48 7.82 5.16
C LEU A 350 12.47 8.01 6.30
N VAL A 351 12.05 7.75 7.54
CA VAL A 351 12.94 7.84 8.72
C VAL A 351 13.99 6.73 8.74
N SER A 352 13.71 5.56 8.17
CA SER A 352 14.69 4.47 8.08
C SER A 352 15.95 4.85 7.30
N GLN A 353 15.85 5.79 6.35
CA GLN A 353 16.97 6.33 5.59
C GLN A 353 17.96 7.08 6.52
N ALA A 354 17.45 7.88 7.43
CA ALA A 354 18.28 8.56 8.43
C ALA A 354 18.92 7.55 9.40
N SER A 355 18.18 6.53 9.82
CA SER A 355 18.67 5.49 10.73
C SER A 355 19.82 4.69 10.11
N ILE A 356 19.69 4.23 8.86
CA ILE A 356 20.74 3.45 8.20
C ILE A 356 21.99 4.29 7.95
N ALA A 357 21.84 5.57 7.60
CA ALA A 357 22.93 6.52 7.43
C ALA A 357 23.65 6.85 8.76
N ASP A 358 22.95 6.75 9.89
CA ASP A 358 23.47 6.98 11.25
C ASP A 358 23.85 5.66 11.98
N GLY A 359 24.28 4.64 11.22
CA GLY A 359 24.80 3.40 11.76
C GLY A 359 23.76 2.56 12.53
N ALA A 360 22.52 2.57 12.07
CA ALA A 360 21.37 1.89 12.67
C ALA A 360 20.97 2.46 14.06
N ALA A 361 21.12 3.75 14.27
CA ALA A 361 20.58 4.40 15.45
C ALA A 361 19.04 4.45 15.40
N TRP A 362 18.40 4.45 16.58
CA TRP A 362 16.96 4.67 16.68
C TRP A 362 16.60 6.13 16.39
N HIS A 363 15.69 6.34 15.46
CA HIS A 363 15.17 7.65 15.09
C HIS A 363 13.66 7.73 15.36
N PRO A 364 13.15 8.85 15.89
CA PRO A 364 11.72 9.06 16.08
C PRO A 364 11.02 9.26 14.74
N VAL A 365 9.83 8.67 14.60
CA VAL A 365 8.92 8.87 13.46
C VAL A 365 7.94 9.99 13.84
N PRO A 366 7.84 11.07 13.05
CA PRO A 366 6.90 12.14 13.33
C PRO A 366 5.44 11.65 13.35
N ASP A 367 4.61 12.22 14.19
CA ASP A 367 3.16 12.09 14.11
C ASP A 367 2.59 13.16 13.20
N SER A 368 2.03 12.77 12.07
CA SER A 368 1.44 13.70 11.09
C SER A 368 0.24 14.48 11.65
N ARG A 369 -0.38 13.99 12.70
CA ARG A 369 -1.51 14.66 13.39
C ARG A 369 -1.07 15.89 14.18
N GLU A 370 0.26 16.05 14.41
CA GLU A 370 0.87 17.20 15.06
C GLU A 370 1.32 18.28 14.08
N TRP A 371 1.11 18.10 12.77
CA TRP A 371 1.54 19.03 11.71
C TRP A 371 0.50 20.11 11.37
N GLY A 372 -0.55 20.23 12.11
CA GLY A 372 -1.61 21.23 11.91
C GLY A 372 -1.29 22.62 12.50
#